data_52f18f1cf2b7d44b8cac7832825dfcd8
#
_entry.id   52f18f1cf2b7d44b8cac7832825dfcd8
#
_cell.length_a   1.000
_cell.length_b   1.000
_cell.length_c   1.000
_cell.angle_alpha   90.00
_cell.angle_beta   90.00
_cell.angle_gamma   90.00
#
_symmetry.space_group_name_H-M   'P 1'
#
loop_
_entity.id
_entity.type
_entity.pdbx_description
1 polymer ?
#
loop_
_entity_poly.entity_id
_entity_poly.type
_entity_poly.pdbx_seq_one_letter_code
_entity_poly.pdbx_strand_id
1 'polypeptide(L)'
;MDNREIILDVKKLNTTFVSDRKKVRIVKDVSFQVKRGKTLAVVGESGCGKSVTMNSIMRFLGKNAIVDAENIQYNALKNGQVKEYHLESVKDPNGPDMRALRGPDMAMVFQDPMSSLNPVYKVGDQVAEGLLQHNKGMTKKEAREKVLEMFKKLGIPDPEERIDCYPHQFSGGMKQRVVIAIAMICNPELIICDEPTTALDVTIQAQIMELLKDLQVNDGKSIILITHNMGLVAEMADEVCVMYMGR
;
A
#
# COMPACT_ATOMS: atom_id res chain seq x y z
N MET A 1 17.96 9.74 15.97
CA MET A 1 17.19 10.22 14.80
C MET A 1 15.85 10.69 15.32
N ASP A 2 15.34 11.79 14.81
CA ASP A 2 14.04 12.30 15.25
C ASP A 2 12.94 11.38 14.69
N ASN A 3 12.12 10.76 15.56
CA ASN A 3 10.99 9.89 15.17
C ASN A 3 9.93 10.63 14.33
N ARG A 4 10.03 11.95 14.19
CA ARG A 4 9.18 12.73 13.29
C ARG A 4 9.58 12.56 11.81
N GLU A 5 10.86 12.28 11.53
CA GLU A 5 11.37 12.11 10.16
C GLU A 5 11.17 10.69 9.63
N ILE A 6 11.19 9.67 10.50
CA ILE A 6 11.03 8.28 10.12
C ILE A 6 9.57 7.87 10.31
N ILE A 7 8.91 7.44 9.22
CA ILE A 7 7.53 6.95 9.27
C ILE A 7 7.46 5.45 9.56
N LEU A 8 8.44 4.68 9.06
CA LEU A 8 8.53 3.24 9.29
C LEU A 8 9.99 2.84 9.54
N ASP A 9 10.24 2.13 10.65
CA ASP A 9 11.55 1.57 11.01
C ASP A 9 11.43 0.05 11.15
N VAL A 10 12.11 -0.68 10.30
CA VAL A 10 12.12 -2.14 10.27
C VAL A 10 13.51 -2.64 10.60
N LYS A 11 13.62 -3.52 11.63
CA LYS A 11 14.89 -4.12 12.05
C LYS A 11 14.77 -5.63 12.16
N LYS A 12 15.69 -6.32 11.50
CA LYS A 12 15.84 -7.79 11.48
C LYS A 12 14.52 -8.54 11.26
N LEU A 13 13.76 -8.08 10.27
CA LEU A 13 12.52 -8.75 9.87
C LEU A 13 12.84 -10.13 9.30
N ASN A 14 12.17 -11.13 9.84
CA ASN A 14 12.22 -12.52 9.39
C ASN A 14 10.81 -13.02 9.09
N THR A 15 10.64 -13.73 7.99
CA THR A 15 9.37 -14.39 7.67
C THR A 15 9.59 -15.81 7.23
N THR A 16 8.97 -16.73 7.96
CA THR A 16 9.08 -18.18 7.75
C THR A 16 7.70 -18.76 7.46
N PHE A 17 7.54 -19.43 6.33
CA PHE A 17 6.35 -20.23 6.05
C PHE A 17 6.52 -21.65 6.58
N VAL A 18 5.45 -22.13 7.22
CA VAL A 18 5.37 -23.47 7.81
C VAL A 18 4.35 -24.29 7.06
N SER A 19 4.76 -25.42 6.54
CA SER A 19 3.89 -26.48 6.02
C SER A 19 4.12 -27.75 6.83
N ASP A 20 3.25 -28.78 6.69
CA ASP A 20 3.31 -30.03 7.44
C ASP A 20 4.68 -30.74 7.40
N ARG A 21 5.51 -30.43 6.41
CA ARG A 21 6.78 -31.11 6.16
C ARG A 21 8.01 -30.20 6.16
N LYS A 22 7.86 -28.88 6.05
CA LYS A 22 9.00 -27.96 5.88
C LYS A 22 8.73 -26.59 6.49
N LYS A 23 9.81 -25.98 7.00
CA LYS A 23 9.88 -24.54 7.34
C LYS A 23 10.78 -23.87 6.32
N VAL A 24 10.26 -22.88 5.62
CA VAL A 24 11.01 -22.13 4.60
C VAL A 24 11.05 -20.66 5.01
N ARG A 25 12.24 -20.16 5.32
CA ARG A 25 12.48 -18.75 5.63
C ARG A 25 12.69 -17.99 4.32
N ILE A 26 11.73 -17.14 3.98
CA ILE A 26 11.74 -16.32 2.77
C ILE A 26 12.41 -14.97 3.01
N VAL A 27 12.12 -14.31 4.15
CA VAL A 27 12.73 -13.04 4.55
C VAL A 27 13.71 -13.32 5.68
N LYS A 28 14.92 -12.74 5.61
CA LYS A 28 16.05 -13.09 6.47
C LYS A 28 16.77 -11.81 6.91
N ASP A 29 16.53 -11.38 8.15
CA ASP A 29 17.19 -10.25 8.81
C ASP A 29 17.13 -8.93 8.01
N VAL A 30 15.99 -8.67 7.33
CA VAL A 30 15.80 -7.46 6.52
C VAL A 30 15.61 -6.25 7.44
N SER A 31 16.37 -5.19 7.17
CA SER A 31 16.31 -3.93 7.92
C SER A 31 16.34 -2.75 6.96
N PHE A 32 15.42 -1.80 7.14
CA PHE A 32 15.37 -0.54 6.39
C PHE A 32 14.52 0.49 7.11
N GLN A 33 14.62 1.74 6.69
CA GLN A 33 13.80 2.84 7.18
C GLN A 33 13.12 3.54 6.02
N VAL A 34 11.94 4.09 6.27
CA VAL A 34 11.21 4.95 5.34
C VAL A 34 11.09 6.33 5.96
N LYS A 35 11.59 7.35 5.26
CA LYS A 35 11.46 8.74 5.68
C LYS A 35 10.11 9.30 5.29
N ARG A 36 9.56 10.14 6.13
CA ARG A 36 8.28 10.81 5.90
C ARG A 36 8.34 11.71 4.66
N GLY A 37 7.33 11.60 3.78
CA GLY A 37 7.25 12.36 2.53
C GLY A 37 8.28 11.95 1.48
N LYS A 38 8.93 10.78 1.65
CA LYS A 38 9.93 10.24 0.73
C LYS A 38 9.50 8.93 0.10
N THR A 39 10.09 8.62 -1.05
CA THR A 39 9.91 7.35 -1.74
C THR A 39 11.11 6.44 -1.51
N LEU A 40 10.86 5.29 -0.86
CA LEU A 40 11.81 4.18 -0.80
C LEU A 40 11.49 3.17 -1.92
N ALA A 41 12.38 2.98 -2.88
CA ALA A 41 12.25 1.89 -3.83
C ALA A 41 12.84 0.60 -3.25
N VAL A 42 12.08 -0.49 -3.31
CA VAL A 42 12.55 -1.84 -2.95
C VAL A 42 12.69 -2.65 -4.23
N VAL A 43 13.93 -2.93 -4.60
CA VAL A 43 14.28 -3.59 -5.87
C VAL A 43 14.91 -4.96 -5.65
N GLY A 44 14.88 -5.80 -6.67
CA GLY A 44 15.50 -7.14 -6.63
C GLY A 44 14.80 -8.09 -7.57
N GLU A 45 15.37 -9.28 -7.76
CA GLU A 45 14.85 -10.31 -8.65
C GLU A 45 13.44 -10.77 -8.23
N SER A 46 12.68 -11.32 -9.19
CA SER A 46 11.39 -11.95 -8.88
C SER A 46 11.59 -13.10 -7.90
N GLY A 47 10.71 -13.20 -6.90
CA GLY A 47 10.82 -14.22 -5.86
C GLY A 47 11.85 -13.96 -4.76
N CYS A 48 12.59 -12.85 -4.76
CA CYS A 48 13.58 -12.56 -3.70
C CYS A 48 12.97 -12.14 -2.35
N GLY A 49 11.63 -12.01 -2.25
CA GLY A 49 10.94 -11.76 -0.98
C GLY A 49 10.36 -10.35 -0.78
N LYS A 50 10.41 -9.45 -1.78
CA LYS A 50 9.91 -8.06 -1.68
C LYS A 50 8.45 -7.97 -1.21
N SER A 51 7.54 -8.59 -1.94
CA SER A 51 6.10 -8.59 -1.60
C SER A 51 5.83 -9.30 -0.26
N VAL A 52 6.58 -10.38 0.04
CA VAL A 52 6.48 -11.07 1.35
C VAL A 52 6.89 -10.13 2.48
N THR A 53 7.95 -9.34 2.31
CA THR A 53 8.40 -8.33 3.29
C THR A 53 7.28 -7.32 3.58
N MET A 54 6.66 -6.75 2.55
CA MET A 54 5.59 -5.78 2.74
C MET A 54 4.32 -6.41 3.33
N ASN A 55 3.94 -7.60 2.88
CA ASN A 55 2.83 -8.35 3.46
C ASN A 55 3.08 -8.72 4.94
N SER A 56 4.36 -8.93 5.33
CA SER A 56 4.74 -9.16 6.73
C SER A 56 4.52 -7.91 7.59
N ILE A 57 4.95 -6.73 7.09
CA ILE A 57 4.76 -5.44 7.76
C ILE A 57 3.27 -5.11 7.88
N MET A 58 2.51 -5.29 6.80
CA MET A 58 1.06 -5.08 6.77
C MET A 58 0.27 -6.17 7.50
N ARG A 59 0.94 -7.24 7.99
CA ARG A 59 0.31 -8.37 8.67
C ARG A 59 -0.80 -9.04 7.83
N PHE A 60 -0.61 -9.12 6.51
CA PHE A 60 -1.56 -9.75 5.57
C PHE A 60 -1.32 -11.24 5.36
N LEU A 61 -0.23 -11.78 5.91
CA LEU A 61 0.11 -13.19 5.75
C LEU A 61 -0.86 -14.11 6.51
N GLY A 62 -1.10 -15.28 5.94
CA GLY A 62 -1.95 -16.30 6.55
C GLY A 62 -1.32 -16.96 7.79
N LYS A 63 -2.09 -17.80 8.47
CA LYS A 63 -1.70 -18.49 9.71
C LYS A 63 -0.48 -19.42 9.59
N ASN A 64 -0.13 -19.78 8.35
CA ASN A 64 1.05 -20.59 8.05
C ASN A 64 2.35 -19.77 7.98
N ALA A 65 2.30 -18.46 8.18
CA ALA A 65 3.46 -17.59 8.21
C ALA A 65 3.78 -17.14 9.64
N ILE A 66 5.05 -17.30 10.03
CA ILE A 66 5.61 -16.76 11.26
C ILE A 66 6.40 -15.52 10.88
N VAL A 67 5.98 -14.38 11.40
CA VAL A 67 6.66 -13.08 11.24
C VAL A 67 7.33 -12.75 12.57
N ASP A 68 8.64 -12.57 12.54
CA ASP A 68 9.48 -12.22 13.67
C ASP A 68 10.40 -11.06 13.30
N ALA A 69 10.59 -10.10 14.19
CA ALA A 69 11.46 -8.96 13.97
C ALA A 69 11.96 -8.40 15.30
N GLU A 70 13.12 -7.74 15.27
CA GLU A 70 13.58 -6.94 16.42
C GLU A 70 12.70 -5.71 16.61
N ASN A 71 12.29 -5.08 15.51
CA ASN A 71 11.41 -3.91 15.50
C ASN A 71 10.66 -3.80 14.17
N ILE A 72 9.37 -3.49 14.23
CA ILE A 72 8.57 -2.97 13.10
C ILE A 72 7.77 -1.80 13.66
N GLN A 73 8.40 -0.64 13.73
CA GLN A 73 7.81 0.56 14.31
C GLN A 73 7.23 1.45 13.22
N TYR A 74 5.93 1.73 13.32
CA TYR A 74 5.25 2.71 12.50
C TYR A 74 4.96 3.96 13.33
N ASN A 75 5.36 5.13 12.84
CA ASN A 75 5.23 6.42 13.51
C ASN A 75 4.13 7.25 12.84
N ALA A 76 2.90 7.18 13.34
CA ALA A 76 1.81 8.01 12.86
C ALA A 76 1.91 9.44 13.40
N LEU A 77 1.67 10.43 12.55
CA LEU A 77 1.58 11.82 12.99
C LEU A 77 0.11 12.19 13.26
N LYS A 78 -0.28 12.26 14.53
CA LYS A 78 -1.65 12.58 14.96
C LYS A 78 -1.64 13.92 15.72
N ASN A 79 -2.33 14.93 15.19
CA ASN A 79 -2.42 16.27 15.81
C ASN A 79 -1.03 16.88 16.14
N GLY A 80 -0.05 16.70 15.25
CA GLY A 80 1.31 17.21 15.42
C GLY A 80 2.18 16.42 16.42
N GLN A 81 1.67 15.33 16.99
CA GLN A 81 2.41 14.43 17.88
C GLN A 81 2.64 13.08 17.19
N VAL A 82 3.82 12.49 17.42
CA VAL A 82 4.14 11.14 16.94
C VAL A 82 3.50 10.13 17.88
N LYS A 83 2.69 9.23 17.31
CA LYS A 83 2.18 8.04 17.97
C LYS A 83 2.86 6.80 17.37
N GLU A 84 3.60 6.09 18.21
CA GLU A 84 4.34 4.89 17.83
C GLU A 84 3.45 3.65 17.92
N TYR A 85 3.56 2.81 16.90
CA TYR A 85 2.91 1.50 16.84
C TYR A 85 3.95 0.42 16.57
N HIS A 86 3.99 -0.60 17.43
CA HIS A 86 4.89 -1.74 17.34
C HIS A 86 4.20 -2.93 16.69
N LEU A 87 4.36 -3.06 15.38
CA LEU A 87 3.63 -4.04 14.57
C LEU A 87 4.13 -5.47 14.80
N GLU A 88 5.40 -5.64 15.24
CA GLU A 88 5.97 -6.95 15.64
C GLU A 88 5.21 -7.56 16.82
N SER A 89 4.69 -6.74 17.72
CA SER A 89 3.98 -7.17 18.93
C SER A 89 2.49 -7.50 18.72
N VAL A 90 1.96 -7.23 17.53
CA VAL A 90 0.54 -7.46 17.21
C VAL A 90 0.22 -8.95 17.19
N LYS A 91 -0.61 -9.41 18.13
CA LYS A 91 -1.02 -10.83 18.29
C LYS A 91 -2.08 -11.24 17.27
N ASP A 92 -3.06 -10.39 17.02
CA ASP A 92 -4.14 -10.64 16.05
C ASP A 92 -3.98 -9.73 14.81
N PRO A 93 -3.52 -10.29 13.68
CA PRO A 93 -3.40 -9.55 12.43
C PRO A 93 -4.73 -8.95 11.91
N ASN A 94 -5.86 -9.49 12.34
CA ASN A 94 -7.20 -9.01 11.97
C ASN A 94 -7.90 -8.27 13.11
N GLY A 95 -7.19 -8.04 14.20
CA GLY A 95 -7.67 -7.33 15.37
C GLY A 95 -7.89 -5.83 15.17
N PRO A 96 -8.48 -5.17 16.16
CA PRO A 96 -8.83 -3.76 16.09
C PRO A 96 -7.62 -2.84 15.83
N ASP A 97 -6.45 -3.18 16.39
CA ASP A 97 -5.24 -2.36 16.25
C ASP A 97 -4.78 -2.27 14.80
N MET A 98 -4.69 -3.41 14.09
CA MET A 98 -4.32 -3.42 12.67
C MET A 98 -5.41 -2.83 11.78
N ARG A 99 -6.69 -3.04 12.12
CA ARG A 99 -7.80 -2.42 11.37
C ARG A 99 -7.79 -0.89 11.50
N ALA A 100 -7.40 -0.36 12.65
CA ALA A 100 -7.31 1.08 12.86
C ALA A 100 -6.17 1.72 12.04
N LEU A 101 -5.10 0.97 11.74
CA LEU A 101 -3.96 1.44 10.97
C LEU A 101 -4.15 1.27 9.45
N ARG A 102 -4.71 0.12 9.03
CA ARG A 102 -4.94 -0.18 7.62
C ARG A 102 -6.05 0.70 7.06
N GLY A 103 -5.76 1.47 6.06
CA GLY A 103 -6.61 2.47 5.46
C GLY A 103 -6.27 3.89 5.94
N PRO A 104 -6.52 4.26 7.21
CA PRO A 104 -6.26 5.61 7.70
C PRO A 104 -4.80 6.01 7.81
N ASP A 105 -3.91 5.08 8.10
CA ASP A 105 -2.48 5.36 8.33
C ASP A 105 -1.58 4.74 7.26
N MET A 106 -1.85 3.48 6.90
CA MET A 106 -1.09 2.73 5.91
C MET A 106 -2.03 2.07 4.90
N ALA A 107 -1.68 2.12 3.63
CA ALA A 107 -2.42 1.45 2.57
C ALA A 107 -1.48 0.68 1.64
N MET A 108 -2.04 -0.28 0.92
CA MET A 108 -1.29 -1.09 -0.04
C MET A 108 -2.03 -1.17 -1.38
N VAL A 109 -1.31 -0.89 -2.45
CA VAL A 109 -1.70 -1.11 -3.84
C VAL A 109 -1.06 -2.43 -4.28
N PHE A 110 -1.87 -3.43 -4.58
CA PHE A 110 -1.41 -4.77 -4.98
C PHE A 110 -1.06 -4.82 -6.46
N GLN A 111 -0.23 -5.79 -6.82
CA GLN A 111 0.32 -5.99 -8.16
C GLN A 111 -0.76 -6.18 -9.24
N ASP A 112 -1.83 -6.93 -8.95
CA ASP A 112 -2.87 -7.25 -9.91
C ASP A 112 -4.19 -6.53 -9.60
N PRO A 113 -4.56 -5.52 -10.39
CA PRO A 113 -5.82 -4.80 -10.22
C PRO A 113 -7.05 -5.66 -10.53
N MET A 114 -6.88 -6.75 -11.31
CA MET A 114 -7.99 -7.63 -11.68
C MET A 114 -8.45 -8.49 -10.51
N SER A 115 -7.51 -8.96 -9.68
CA SER A 115 -7.80 -9.73 -8.47
C SER A 115 -8.19 -8.83 -7.29
N SER A 116 -7.85 -7.55 -7.34
CA SER A 116 -8.13 -6.59 -6.25
C SER A 116 -9.56 -6.06 -6.26
N LEU A 117 -10.24 -6.07 -7.42
CA LEU A 117 -11.60 -5.57 -7.56
C LEU A 117 -12.61 -6.72 -7.63
N ASN A 118 -13.64 -6.66 -6.80
CA ASN A 118 -14.73 -7.63 -6.84
C ASN A 118 -15.64 -7.34 -8.06
N PRO A 119 -15.78 -8.29 -9.02
CA PRO A 119 -16.47 -8.05 -10.29
C PRO A 119 -17.97 -7.83 -10.16
N VAL A 120 -18.59 -8.24 -9.05
CA VAL A 120 -20.06 -8.17 -8.84
C VAL A 120 -20.51 -6.96 -8.04
N TYR A 121 -19.58 -6.10 -7.58
CA TYR A 121 -19.91 -4.84 -6.91
C TYR A 121 -19.54 -3.64 -7.76
N LYS A 122 -20.33 -2.57 -7.64
CA LYS A 122 -20.01 -1.29 -8.28
C LYS A 122 -18.68 -0.75 -7.77
N VAL A 123 -17.94 -0.12 -8.65
CA VAL A 123 -16.62 0.41 -8.33
C VAL A 123 -16.68 1.47 -7.22
N GLY A 124 -17.67 2.38 -7.30
CA GLY A 124 -17.86 3.41 -6.28
C GLY A 124 -18.14 2.86 -4.89
N ASP A 125 -18.94 1.76 -4.80
CA ASP A 125 -19.24 1.13 -3.52
C ASP A 125 -17.97 0.51 -2.90
N GLN A 126 -17.12 -0.10 -3.71
CA GLN A 126 -15.84 -0.69 -3.23
C GLN A 126 -14.87 0.38 -2.72
N VAL A 127 -14.80 1.54 -3.38
CA VAL A 127 -13.98 2.66 -2.90
C VAL A 127 -14.57 3.27 -1.63
N ALA A 128 -15.91 3.42 -1.54
CA ALA A 128 -16.58 4.00 -0.39
C ALA A 128 -16.49 3.12 0.87
N GLU A 129 -16.29 1.80 0.72
CA GLU A 129 -16.27 0.84 1.84
C GLU A 129 -15.27 1.24 2.93
N GLY A 130 -14.06 1.63 2.53
CA GLY A 130 -13.02 2.07 3.48
C GLY A 130 -13.46 3.28 4.32
N LEU A 131 -14.11 4.27 3.70
CA LEU A 131 -14.63 5.45 4.43
C LEU A 131 -15.73 5.07 5.42
N LEU A 132 -16.68 4.25 4.97
CA LEU A 132 -17.82 3.86 5.80
C LEU A 132 -17.39 2.98 6.98
N GLN A 133 -16.36 2.15 6.79
CA GLN A 133 -15.81 1.30 7.84
C GLN A 133 -15.08 2.11 8.92
N HIS A 134 -14.32 3.13 8.53
CA HIS A 134 -13.49 3.92 9.44
C HIS A 134 -14.21 5.14 10.02
N ASN A 135 -15.31 5.60 9.43
CA ASN A 135 -16.07 6.77 9.86
C ASN A 135 -17.52 6.41 10.17
N LYS A 136 -17.77 5.88 11.38
CA LYS A 136 -19.09 5.35 11.81
C LYS A 136 -20.27 6.34 11.70
N GLY A 137 -20.03 7.63 11.57
CA GLY A 137 -21.07 8.66 11.41
C GLY A 137 -21.27 9.11 9.96
N MET A 138 -20.48 8.63 9.01
CA MET A 138 -20.54 9.04 7.62
C MET A 138 -21.73 8.39 6.91
N THR A 139 -22.51 9.19 6.20
CA THR A 139 -23.59 8.71 5.35
C THR A 139 -23.06 8.18 4.01
N LYS A 140 -23.84 7.31 3.36
CA LYS A 140 -23.51 6.83 2.00
C LYS A 140 -23.41 7.98 0.99
N LYS A 141 -24.18 9.06 1.16
CA LYS A 141 -24.15 10.22 0.30
C LYS A 141 -22.81 10.96 0.44
N GLU A 142 -22.37 11.24 1.66
CA GLU A 142 -21.08 11.88 1.93
C GLU A 142 -19.90 11.03 1.43
N ALA A 143 -19.96 9.71 1.63
CA ALA A 143 -18.95 8.79 1.11
C ALA A 143 -18.89 8.85 -0.43
N ARG A 144 -20.06 8.86 -1.11
CA ARG A 144 -20.13 8.98 -2.57
C ARG A 144 -19.53 10.29 -3.09
N GLU A 145 -19.79 11.40 -2.43
CA GLU A 145 -19.21 12.71 -2.78
C GLU A 145 -17.67 12.66 -2.71
N LYS A 146 -17.11 12.08 -1.64
CA LYS A 146 -15.65 11.87 -1.50
C LYS A 146 -15.08 10.93 -2.55
N VAL A 147 -15.81 9.90 -2.94
CA VAL A 147 -15.38 9.00 -4.03
C VAL A 147 -15.33 9.75 -5.35
N LEU A 148 -16.31 10.60 -5.65
CA LEU A 148 -16.32 11.43 -6.86
C LEU A 148 -15.13 12.41 -6.89
N GLU A 149 -14.84 13.07 -5.77
CA GLU A 149 -13.65 13.92 -5.62
C GLU A 149 -12.36 13.13 -5.88
N MET A 150 -12.25 11.91 -5.30
CA MET A 150 -11.10 11.05 -5.50
C MET A 150 -10.97 10.61 -6.97
N PHE A 151 -12.06 10.25 -7.64
CA PHE A 151 -12.04 9.87 -9.06
C PHE A 151 -11.58 11.03 -9.95
N LYS A 152 -12.05 12.25 -9.67
CA LYS A 152 -11.59 13.47 -10.36
C LYS A 152 -10.10 13.70 -10.15
N LYS A 153 -9.64 13.62 -8.90
CA LYS A 153 -8.22 13.76 -8.53
C LYS A 153 -7.32 12.75 -9.23
N LEU A 154 -7.77 11.50 -9.33
CA LEU A 154 -7.02 10.42 -9.99
C LEU A 154 -7.22 10.38 -11.52
N GLY A 155 -7.93 11.35 -12.12
CA GLY A 155 -8.14 11.44 -13.55
C GLY A 155 -8.95 10.28 -14.14
N ILE A 156 -9.92 9.76 -13.39
CA ILE A 156 -10.91 8.81 -13.95
C ILE A 156 -11.90 9.62 -14.77
N PRO A 157 -12.07 9.33 -16.08
CA PRO A 157 -12.99 10.06 -16.93
C PRO A 157 -14.44 9.81 -16.52
N ASP A 158 -15.31 10.79 -16.74
CA ASP A 158 -16.78 10.72 -16.48
C ASP A 158 -17.11 10.14 -15.09
N PRO A 159 -16.53 10.70 -13.99
CA PRO A 159 -16.59 10.09 -12.67
C PRO A 159 -18.03 9.91 -12.15
N GLU A 160 -18.94 10.80 -12.51
CA GLU A 160 -20.36 10.75 -12.15
C GLU A 160 -21.09 9.52 -12.71
N GLU A 161 -20.69 9.05 -13.90
CA GLU A 161 -21.22 7.82 -14.52
C GLU A 161 -20.43 6.60 -14.05
N ARG A 162 -19.10 6.71 -14.03
CA ARG A 162 -18.18 5.61 -13.69
C ARG A 162 -18.35 5.08 -12.27
N ILE A 163 -18.74 5.92 -11.34
CA ILE A 163 -18.96 5.50 -9.94
C ILE A 163 -20.00 4.38 -9.81
N ASP A 164 -20.98 4.32 -10.73
CA ASP A 164 -22.03 3.30 -10.75
C ASP A 164 -21.72 2.11 -11.66
N CYS A 165 -20.55 2.10 -12.33
CA CYS A 165 -20.11 1.04 -13.21
C CYS A 165 -19.44 -0.12 -12.45
N TYR A 166 -19.34 -1.27 -13.12
CA TYR A 166 -18.67 -2.47 -12.62
C TYR A 166 -17.24 -2.58 -13.17
N PRO A 167 -16.35 -3.34 -12.51
CA PRO A 167 -14.94 -3.46 -12.93
C PRO A 167 -14.74 -3.89 -14.38
N HIS A 168 -15.60 -4.75 -14.93
CA HIS A 168 -15.48 -5.20 -16.33
C HIS A 168 -15.70 -4.09 -17.36
N GLN A 169 -16.27 -2.94 -16.98
CA GLN A 169 -16.52 -1.77 -17.82
C GLN A 169 -15.33 -0.78 -17.84
N PHE A 170 -14.22 -1.12 -17.14
CA PHE A 170 -13.03 -0.29 -17.00
C PHE A 170 -11.86 -0.88 -17.80
N SER A 171 -11.05 -0.01 -18.42
CA SER A 171 -9.75 -0.41 -18.98
C SER A 171 -8.76 -0.80 -17.88
N GLY A 172 -7.64 -1.43 -18.23
CA GLY A 172 -6.61 -1.81 -17.27
C GLY A 172 -6.08 -0.61 -16.46
N GLY A 173 -5.76 0.49 -17.14
CA GLY A 173 -5.31 1.72 -16.47
C GLY A 173 -6.38 2.37 -15.58
N MET A 174 -7.65 2.33 -15.99
CA MET A 174 -8.74 2.81 -15.14
C MET A 174 -8.92 1.94 -13.90
N LYS A 175 -8.83 0.60 -14.02
CA LYS A 175 -8.87 -0.31 -12.87
C LYS A 175 -7.73 -0.03 -11.90
N GLN A 176 -6.52 0.24 -12.41
CA GLN A 176 -5.38 0.59 -11.56
C GLN A 176 -5.63 1.90 -10.80
N ARG A 177 -6.19 2.93 -11.46
CA ARG A 177 -6.57 4.18 -10.79
C ARG A 177 -7.62 3.95 -9.69
N VAL A 178 -8.56 3.03 -9.92
CA VAL A 178 -9.56 2.63 -8.91
C VAL A 178 -8.90 1.93 -7.72
N VAL A 179 -7.95 1.01 -7.94
CA VAL A 179 -7.21 0.35 -6.85
C VAL A 179 -6.41 1.38 -6.04
N ILE A 180 -5.81 2.37 -6.72
CA ILE A 180 -5.17 3.51 -6.04
C ILE A 180 -6.22 4.34 -5.28
N ALA A 181 -7.42 4.56 -5.84
CA ALA A 181 -8.51 5.24 -5.14
C ALA A 181 -8.90 4.52 -3.83
N ILE A 182 -9.05 3.19 -3.87
CA ILE A 182 -9.32 2.38 -2.68
C ILE A 182 -8.23 2.57 -1.62
N ALA A 183 -6.97 2.52 -2.02
CA ALA A 183 -5.85 2.73 -1.11
C ALA A 183 -5.83 4.15 -0.52
N MET A 184 -6.18 5.17 -1.32
CA MET A 184 -6.06 6.58 -0.96
C MET A 184 -7.28 7.19 -0.29
N ILE A 185 -8.45 6.55 -0.37
CA ILE A 185 -9.72 7.17 0.05
C ILE A 185 -9.75 7.55 1.54
N CYS A 186 -9.03 6.81 2.38
CA CYS A 186 -8.86 7.11 3.80
C CYS A 186 -7.69 8.07 4.09
N ASN A 187 -7.02 8.59 3.06
CA ASN A 187 -5.93 9.55 3.14
C ASN A 187 -4.70 9.07 3.95
N PRO A 188 -4.15 7.86 3.72
CA PRO A 188 -3.01 7.32 4.46
C PRO A 188 -1.77 8.20 4.35
N GLU A 189 -0.88 8.12 5.36
CA GLU A 189 0.44 8.75 5.30
C GLU A 189 1.49 7.90 4.58
N LEU A 190 1.35 6.56 4.65
CA LEU A 190 2.23 5.59 3.98
C LEU A 190 1.47 4.76 2.98
N ILE A 191 1.96 4.73 1.74
CA ILE A 191 1.41 3.93 0.65
C ILE A 191 2.47 2.92 0.20
N ILE A 192 2.13 1.64 0.22
CA ILE A 192 2.97 0.57 -0.31
C ILE A 192 2.44 0.19 -1.69
N CYS A 193 3.26 0.36 -2.73
CA CYS A 193 2.91 0.02 -4.10
C CYS A 193 3.71 -1.21 -4.52
N ASP A 194 3.05 -2.37 -4.60
CA ASP A 194 3.68 -3.63 -5.02
C ASP A 194 3.50 -3.82 -6.52
N GLU A 195 4.54 -3.50 -7.29
CA GLU A 195 4.57 -3.54 -8.76
C GLU A 195 3.33 -2.90 -9.43
N PRO A 196 3.00 -1.64 -9.13
CA PRO A 196 1.71 -1.03 -9.45
C PRO A 196 1.45 -0.84 -10.95
N THR A 197 2.43 -1.10 -11.79
CA THR A 197 2.35 -0.90 -13.25
C THR A 197 2.61 -2.17 -14.05
N THR A 198 2.82 -3.30 -13.39
CA THR A 198 2.94 -4.62 -14.06
C THR A 198 1.65 -4.92 -14.81
N ALA A 199 1.72 -5.35 -16.04
CA ALA A 199 0.59 -5.61 -16.96
C ALA A 199 -0.10 -4.35 -17.56
N LEU A 200 0.49 -3.16 -17.44
CA LEU A 200 0.04 -1.96 -18.13
C LEU A 200 0.97 -1.62 -19.31
N ASP A 201 0.41 -1.01 -20.34
CA ASP A 201 1.23 -0.45 -21.43
C ASP A 201 2.08 0.74 -20.94
N VAL A 202 3.15 1.04 -21.68
CA VAL A 202 4.16 2.05 -21.29
C VAL A 202 3.55 3.43 -21.05
N THR A 203 2.55 3.81 -21.83
CA THR A 203 1.90 5.13 -21.71
C THR A 203 1.10 5.23 -20.41
N ILE A 204 0.30 4.20 -20.11
CA ILE A 204 -0.48 4.13 -18.86
C ILE A 204 0.46 3.99 -17.66
N GLN A 205 1.55 3.22 -17.79
CA GLN A 205 2.57 3.11 -16.75
C GLN A 205 3.13 4.49 -16.37
N ALA A 206 3.53 5.31 -17.35
CA ALA A 206 4.03 6.67 -17.10
C ALA A 206 2.97 7.53 -16.35
N GLN A 207 1.71 7.48 -16.78
CA GLN A 207 0.63 8.23 -16.12
C GLN A 207 0.39 7.79 -14.67
N ILE A 208 0.48 6.49 -14.36
CA ILE A 208 0.34 5.99 -12.98
C ILE A 208 1.54 6.43 -12.13
N MET A 209 2.75 6.43 -12.68
CA MET A 209 3.94 6.89 -11.96
C MET A 209 3.90 8.39 -11.69
N GLU A 210 3.48 9.21 -12.65
CA GLU A 210 3.25 10.64 -12.46
C GLU A 210 2.23 10.89 -11.34
N LEU A 211 1.11 10.14 -11.33
CA LEU A 211 0.12 10.21 -10.28
C LEU A 211 0.70 9.89 -8.90
N LEU A 212 1.51 8.82 -8.78
CA LEU A 212 2.17 8.47 -7.52
C LEU A 212 3.18 9.55 -7.09
N LYS A 213 3.89 10.16 -8.05
CA LYS A 213 4.80 11.28 -7.78
C LYS A 213 4.06 12.50 -7.26
N ASP A 214 2.91 12.83 -7.84
CA ASP A 214 2.05 13.91 -7.36
C ASP A 214 1.57 13.68 -5.92
N LEU A 215 1.17 12.45 -5.59
CA LEU A 215 0.80 12.10 -4.22
C LEU A 215 1.97 12.29 -3.23
N GLN A 216 3.21 11.97 -3.63
CA GLN A 216 4.39 12.19 -2.81
C GLN A 216 4.68 13.68 -2.65
N VAL A 217 4.78 14.42 -3.75
CA VAL A 217 5.26 15.81 -3.76
C VAL A 217 4.19 16.78 -3.25
N ASN A 218 2.96 16.67 -3.77
CA ASN A 218 1.89 17.63 -3.51
C ASN A 218 1.08 17.29 -2.25
N ASP A 219 0.87 16.00 -1.98
CA ASP A 219 0.12 15.55 -0.79
C ASP A 219 1.03 15.12 0.38
N GLY A 220 2.36 15.16 0.21
CA GLY A 220 3.34 14.81 1.24
C GLY A 220 3.31 13.34 1.66
N LYS A 221 2.84 12.43 0.77
CA LYS A 221 2.76 10.99 1.09
C LYS A 221 4.13 10.34 1.09
N SER A 222 4.31 9.38 2.01
CA SER A 222 5.47 8.49 1.99
C SER A 222 5.13 7.26 1.15
N ILE A 223 6.06 6.84 0.28
CA ILE A 223 5.81 5.74 -0.65
C ILE A 223 6.88 4.66 -0.48
N ILE A 224 6.46 3.40 -0.41
CA ILE A 224 7.33 2.25 -0.69
C ILE A 224 6.95 1.73 -2.06
N LEU A 225 7.89 1.82 -3.01
CA LEU A 225 7.69 1.36 -4.38
C LEU A 225 8.45 0.06 -4.60
N ILE A 226 7.75 -1.05 -4.76
CA ILE A 226 8.34 -2.30 -5.19
C ILE A 226 8.30 -2.34 -6.71
N THR A 227 9.45 -2.51 -7.34
CA THR A 227 9.55 -2.66 -8.79
C THR A 227 10.85 -3.36 -9.19
N HIS A 228 10.85 -3.96 -10.36
CA HIS A 228 12.05 -4.47 -11.03
C HIS A 228 12.51 -3.55 -12.17
N ASN A 229 11.78 -2.46 -12.45
CA ASN A 229 12.09 -1.49 -13.50
C ASN A 229 12.97 -0.37 -12.95
N MET A 230 14.28 -0.40 -13.29
CA MET A 230 15.26 0.58 -12.82
C MET A 230 15.02 2.00 -13.36
N GLY A 231 14.33 2.14 -14.51
CA GLY A 231 13.93 3.44 -15.04
C GLY A 231 12.96 4.15 -14.10
N LEU A 232 11.96 3.42 -13.59
CA LEU A 232 11.00 3.96 -12.62
C LEU A 232 11.66 4.29 -11.28
N VAL A 233 12.65 3.49 -10.86
CA VAL A 233 13.43 3.76 -9.64
C VAL A 233 14.17 5.08 -9.77
N ALA A 234 14.85 5.31 -10.90
CA ALA A 234 15.60 6.55 -11.14
C ALA A 234 14.71 7.80 -11.13
N GLU A 235 13.46 7.68 -11.57
CA GLU A 235 12.50 8.79 -11.64
C GLU A 235 11.82 9.08 -10.28
N MET A 236 11.52 8.02 -9.52
CA MET A 236 10.64 8.11 -8.35
C MET A 236 11.36 8.09 -7.01
N ALA A 237 12.47 7.36 -6.90
CA ALA A 237 13.04 7.00 -5.61
C ALA A 237 13.93 8.12 -5.04
N ASP A 238 13.73 8.43 -3.76
CA ASP A 238 14.68 9.20 -2.96
C ASP A 238 15.75 8.28 -2.36
N GLU A 239 15.38 7.04 -2.01
CA GLU A 239 16.26 6.01 -1.46
C GLU A 239 15.94 4.64 -2.08
N VAL A 240 16.96 3.77 -2.11
CA VAL A 240 16.83 2.43 -2.70
C VAL A 240 17.27 1.35 -1.72
N CYS A 241 16.42 0.35 -1.55
CA CYS A 241 16.73 -0.89 -0.83
C CYS A 241 16.82 -2.04 -1.85
N VAL A 242 17.98 -2.68 -1.92
CA VAL A 242 18.19 -3.83 -2.81
C VAL A 242 17.99 -5.11 -2.04
N MET A 243 17.07 -5.96 -2.47
CA MET A 243 16.82 -7.27 -1.89
C MET A 243 17.37 -8.39 -2.78
N TYR A 244 18.13 -9.29 -2.18
CA TYR A 244 18.67 -10.48 -2.82
C TYR A 244 18.52 -11.71 -1.92
N MET A 245 17.91 -12.80 -2.43
CA MET A 245 17.70 -14.08 -1.72
C MET A 245 17.12 -13.94 -0.30
N GLY A 246 16.17 -13.00 -0.14
CA GLY A 246 15.47 -12.74 1.11
C GLY A 246 16.20 -11.81 2.09
N ARG A 247 17.25 -11.15 1.66
CA ARG A 247 18.07 -10.22 2.48
C ARG A 247 18.17 -8.88 1.82
#